data_6fbfa72aecda196e4c36545696a5afe6
#
_entry.id   6fbfa72aecda196e4c36545696a5afe6
#
_cell.length_a   1.000
_cell.length_b   1.000
_cell.length_c   1.000
_cell.angle_alpha   90.00
_cell.angle_beta   90.00
_cell.angle_gamma   90.00
#
_symmetry.space_group_name_H-M   'P 1'
#
loop_
_entity.id
_entity.type
_entity.pdbx_description
1 polymer ?
#
loop_
_entity_poly.entity_id
_entity_poly.type
_entity_poly.pdbx_seq_one_letter_code
_entity_poly.pdbx_strand_id
1 'polypeptide(L)'
;MTDHRVEFVDVASMAQWIQRDGVGNIIAGMVNFLEEDFKKWQSFDKIPRVASHTPFGVIELMPTSDNITYSFKYVNGHPSNPARGYQTVTAFGLLA
;
A
#
# COMPACT_ATOMS: atom_id res chain seq x y z
N MET A 1 -20.10 -9.05 23.13
CA MET A 1 -19.37 -7.79 22.94
C MET A 1 -18.63 -7.85 21.62
N THR A 2 -18.80 -6.85 20.78
CA THR A 2 -18.13 -6.80 19.49
C THR A 2 -16.64 -6.47 19.70
N ASP A 3 -15.77 -7.23 19.04
CA ASP A 3 -14.34 -6.92 19.02
C ASP A 3 -14.11 -5.77 18.04
N HIS A 4 -13.53 -4.69 18.54
CA HIS A 4 -13.23 -3.49 17.75
C HIS A 4 -11.75 -3.36 17.39
N ARG A 5 -10.98 -4.43 17.58
CA ARG A 5 -9.56 -4.40 17.22
C ARG A 5 -9.38 -4.38 15.71
N VAL A 6 -8.37 -3.61 15.28
CA VAL A 6 -7.95 -3.55 13.87
C VAL A 6 -6.72 -4.41 13.72
N GLU A 7 -6.68 -5.21 12.66
CA GLU A 7 -5.47 -5.98 12.33
C GLU A 7 -4.39 -5.05 11.81
N PHE A 8 -3.19 -5.26 12.29
CA PHE A 8 -2.01 -4.54 11.81
C PHE A 8 -0.95 -5.54 11.34
N VAL A 9 -0.56 -5.42 10.07
CA VAL A 9 0.50 -6.24 9.48
C VAL A 9 1.76 -5.39 9.44
N ASP A 10 2.69 -5.67 10.33
CA ASP A 10 3.96 -4.95 10.42
C ASP A 10 5.02 -5.54 9.49
N VAL A 11 6.19 -4.91 9.44
CA VAL A 11 7.30 -5.34 8.60
C VAL A 11 7.76 -6.74 8.95
N ALA A 12 7.81 -7.09 10.24
CA ALA A 12 8.22 -8.42 10.67
C ALA A 12 7.25 -9.50 10.18
N SER A 13 5.96 -9.25 10.25
CA SER A 13 4.93 -10.15 9.72
C SER A 13 5.03 -10.31 8.20
N MET A 14 5.28 -9.23 7.49
CA MET A 14 5.51 -9.27 6.04
C MET A 14 6.74 -10.09 5.69
N ALA A 15 7.84 -9.92 6.42
CA ALA A 15 9.07 -10.68 6.20
C ALA A 15 8.86 -12.18 6.44
N GLN A 16 8.12 -12.54 7.48
CA GLN A 16 7.78 -13.94 7.77
C GLN A 16 6.93 -14.56 6.66
N TRP A 17 5.95 -13.83 6.15
CA TRP A 17 5.12 -14.27 5.04
C TRP A 17 5.96 -14.52 3.79
N ILE A 18 6.85 -13.60 3.44
CA ILE A 18 7.74 -13.73 2.28
C ILE A 18 8.68 -14.96 2.43
N GLN A 19 9.22 -15.19 3.62
CA GLN A 19 10.07 -16.32 3.89
C GLN A 19 9.30 -17.65 3.81
N ARG A 20 8.07 -17.69 4.32
CA ARG A 20 7.25 -18.90 4.33
C ARG A 20 6.81 -19.30 2.93
N ASP A 21 6.30 -18.35 2.15
CA ASP A 21 5.64 -18.63 0.87
C ASP A 21 6.58 -18.45 -0.33
N GLY A 22 7.66 -17.71 -0.17
CA GLY A 22 8.61 -17.39 -1.24
C GLY A 22 8.14 -16.22 -2.11
N VAL A 23 9.06 -15.34 -2.45
CA VAL A 23 8.79 -14.12 -3.23
C VAL A 23 8.15 -14.44 -4.59
N GLY A 24 8.65 -15.48 -5.27
CA GLY A 24 8.11 -15.87 -6.58
C GLY A 24 6.65 -16.30 -6.52
N ASN A 25 6.28 -17.07 -5.51
CA ASN A 25 4.89 -17.51 -5.32
C ASN A 25 3.97 -16.36 -4.96
N ILE A 26 4.44 -15.42 -4.13
CA ILE A 26 3.67 -14.23 -3.76
C ILE A 26 3.41 -13.35 -4.98
N ILE A 27 4.44 -13.10 -5.80
CA ILE A 27 4.28 -12.29 -7.01
C ILE A 27 3.34 -12.97 -8.00
N ALA A 28 3.45 -14.27 -8.20
CA ALA A 28 2.55 -15.03 -9.07
C ALA A 28 1.08 -14.92 -8.61
N GLY A 29 0.85 -15.01 -7.29
CA GLY A 29 -0.48 -14.80 -6.72
C GLY A 29 -1.01 -13.39 -6.93
N MET A 30 -0.14 -12.39 -6.74
CA MET A 30 -0.50 -10.98 -6.99
C MET A 30 -0.89 -10.73 -8.44
N VAL A 31 -0.22 -11.36 -9.41
CA VAL A 31 -0.56 -11.23 -10.83
C VAL A 31 -2.01 -11.66 -11.09
N ASN A 32 -2.44 -12.77 -10.49
CA ASN A 32 -3.81 -13.25 -10.63
C ASN A 32 -4.84 -12.27 -10.05
N PHE A 33 -4.58 -11.72 -8.87
CA PHE A 33 -5.46 -10.71 -8.26
C PHE A 33 -5.51 -9.43 -9.09
N LEU A 34 -4.37 -8.97 -9.57
CA LEU A 34 -4.30 -7.77 -10.43
C LEU A 34 -5.06 -7.98 -11.73
N GLU A 35 -4.95 -9.14 -12.35
CA GLU A 35 -5.70 -9.46 -13.57
C GLU A 35 -7.21 -9.35 -13.34
N GLU A 36 -7.70 -9.92 -12.25
CA GLU A 36 -9.11 -9.81 -11.88
C GLU A 36 -9.53 -8.36 -11.62
N ASP A 37 -8.70 -7.59 -10.95
CA ASP A 37 -8.96 -6.17 -10.69
C ASP A 37 -9.00 -5.36 -12.00
N PHE A 38 -8.08 -5.60 -12.92
CA PHE A 38 -8.08 -4.92 -14.22
C PHE A 38 -9.32 -5.26 -15.04
N LYS A 39 -9.83 -6.49 -14.96
CA LYS A 39 -11.10 -6.85 -15.59
C LYS A 39 -12.29 -6.05 -15.04
N LYS A 40 -12.21 -5.63 -13.79
CA LYS A 40 -13.22 -4.83 -13.11
C LYS A 40 -12.88 -3.34 -13.04
N TRP A 41 -11.96 -2.89 -13.86
CA TRP A 41 -11.42 -1.52 -13.80
C TRP A 41 -12.50 -0.44 -13.72
N GLN A 42 -13.58 -0.61 -14.51
CA GLN A 42 -14.66 0.37 -14.56
C GLN A 42 -15.51 0.43 -13.28
N SER A 43 -15.48 -0.60 -12.46
CA SER A 43 -16.25 -0.64 -11.21
C SER A 43 -15.54 0.06 -10.05
N PHE A 44 -14.27 0.43 -10.21
CA PHE A 44 -13.54 1.14 -9.17
C PHE A 44 -13.76 2.65 -9.29
N ASP A 45 -14.02 3.27 -8.15
CA ASP A 45 -13.95 4.73 -8.04
C ASP A 45 -12.47 5.12 -7.88
N LYS A 46 -11.97 5.79 -8.90
CA LYS A 46 -10.56 6.16 -9.00
C LYS A 46 -10.44 7.67 -9.01
N ILE A 47 -9.70 8.21 -8.07
CA ILE A 47 -9.41 9.64 -8.02
C ILE A 47 -7.91 9.86 -8.23
N PRO A 48 -7.51 11.04 -8.73
CA PRO A 48 -6.10 11.40 -8.77
C PRO A 48 -5.51 11.39 -7.36
N ARG A 49 -4.23 11.03 -7.26
CA ARG A 49 -3.55 11.07 -5.96
C ARG A 49 -3.51 12.49 -5.41
N VAL A 50 -3.67 12.59 -4.11
CA VAL A 50 -3.46 13.84 -3.38
C VAL A 50 -1.99 13.89 -2.99
N ALA A 51 -1.31 15.00 -3.30
CA ALA A 51 0.12 15.14 -3.06
C ALA A 51 0.44 16.46 -2.39
N SER A 52 1.37 16.42 -1.44
CA SER A 52 1.98 17.60 -0.85
C SER A 52 3.47 17.58 -1.18
N HIS A 53 3.93 18.62 -1.84
CA HIS A 53 5.32 18.73 -2.29
C HIS A 53 6.09 19.71 -1.42
N THR A 54 7.35 19.37 -1.15
CA THR A 54 8.33 20.26 -0.54
C THR A 54 9.57 20.27 -1.43
N PRO A 55 10.53 21.19 -1.21
CA PRO A 55 11.80 21.15 -1.92
C PRO A 55 12.59 19.84 -1.71
N PHE A 56 12.26 19.08 -0.67
CA PHE A 56 13.01 17.90 -0.25
C PHE A 56 12.34 16.59 -0.60
N GLY A 57 11.06 16.59 -0.93
CA GLY A 57 10.34 15.36 -1.22
C GLY A 57 8.84 15.56 -1.37
N VAL A 58 8.11 14.43 -1.33
CA VAL A 58 6.67 14.39 -1.57
C VAL A 58 5.99 13.44 -0.61
N ILE A 59 4.77 13.80 -0.19
CA ILE A 59 3.85 12.94 0.53
C ILE A 59 2.62 12.76 -0.36
N GLU A 60 2.21 11.51 -0.58
CA GLU A 60 1.09 11.19 -1.47
C GLU A 60 0.08 10.27 -0.78
N LEU A 61 -1.20 10.51 -1.05
CA LEU A 61 -2.31 9.65 -0.64
C LEU A 61 -3.06 9.18 -1.89
N MET A 62 -3.28 7.87 -1.98
CA MET A 62 -3.88 7.23 -3.16
C MET A 62 -5.09 6.40 -2.76
N PRO A 63 -6.28 7.01 -2.62
CA PRO A 63 -7.49 6.28 -2.27
C PRO A 63 -8.16 5.65 -3.48
N THR A 64 -8.86 4.54 -3.26
CA THR A 64 -9.71 3.89 -4.24
C THR A 64 -10.80 3.09 -3.52
N SER A 65 -11.91 2.82 -4.21
CA SER A 65 -12.98 1.98 -3.69
C SER A 65 -13.74 1.28 -4.81
N ASP A 66 -14.47 0.22 -4.46
CA ASP A 66 -15.38 -0.48 -5.37
C ASP A 66 -16.83 -0.51 -4.84
N ASN A 67 -17.19 0.41 -3.94
CA ASN A 67 -18.48 0.51 -3.25
C ASN A 67 -18.72 -0.56 -2.17
N ILE A 68 -17.82 -1.50 -2.02
CA ILE A 68 -17.87 -2.53 -0.97
C ILE A 68 -16.67 -2.35 -0.05
N THR A 69 -15.51 -2.13 -0.64
CA THR A 69 -14.23 -2.04 0.04
C THR A 69 -13.60 -0.68 -0.26
N TYR A 70 -13.06 -0.07 0.78
CA TYR A 70 -12.25 1.14 0.66
C TYR A 70 -10.80 0.79 0.92
N SER A 71 -9.90 1.42 0.16
CA SER A 71 -8.48 1.30 0.43
C SER A 71 -7.77 2.61 0.16
N PHE A 72 -6.66 2.80 0.82
CA PHE A 72 -5.71 3.83 0.42
C PHE A 72 -4.28 3.36 0.69
N LYS A 73 -3.37 3.94 -0.06
CA LYS A 73 -1.94 3.86 0.21
C LYS A 73 -1.43 5.25 0.53
N TYR A 74 -0.70 5.36 1.62
CA TYR A 74 0.10 6.52 1.97
C TYR A 74 1.55 6.21 1.65
N VAL A 75 2.24 7.15 1.02
CA VAL A 75 3.66 7.02 0.75
C VAL A 75 4.33 8.39 0.88
N ASN A 76 5.51 8.40 1.41
CA ASN A 76 6.37 9.58 1.32
C ASN A 76 7.72 9.20 0.72
N GLY A 77 8.31 10.13 -0.04
CA GLY A 77 9.61 9.97 -0.64
C GLY A 77 10.45 11.20 -0.38
N HIS A 78 11.60 11.00 0.26
CA HIS A 78 12.54 12.05 0.62
C HIS A 78 13.96 11.59 0.28
N PRO A 79 14.45 11.87 -0.94
CA PRO A 79 15.74 11.35 -1.44
C PRO A 79 16.95 11.75 -0.59
N SER A 80 16.87 12.84 0.16
CA SER A 80 17.96 13.29 1.03
C SER A 80 17.98 12.61 2.41
N ASN A 81 16.97 11.82 2.74
CA ASN A 81 16.86 11.18 4.05
C ASN A 81 18.01 10.20 4.38
N PRO A 82 18.53 9.39 3.44
CA PRO A 82 19.63 8.48 3.77
C PRO A 82 20.87 9.18 4.34
N ALA A 83 21.17 10.39 3.90
CA ALA A 83 22.29 11.17 4.44
C ALA A 83 22.11 11.52 5.92
N ARG A 84 20.87 11.40 6.44
CA ARG A 84 20.52 11.68 7.85
C ARG A 84 20.19 10.40 8.62
N GLY A 85 20.38 9.22 8.03
CA GLY A 85 20.08 7.93 8.66
C GLY A 85 18.62 7.51 8.58
N TYR A 86 17.81 8.12 7.72
CA TYR A 86 16.41 7.78 7.52
C TYR A 86 16.17 7.09 6.18
N GLN A 87 15.06 6.40 6.05
CA GLN A 87 14.65 5.76 4.80
C GLN A 87 14.26 6.80 3.75
N THR A 88 14.59 6.54 2.49
CA THR A 88 14.14 7.37 1.37
C THR A 88 12.61 7.33 1.24
N VAL A 89 12.04 6.14 1.35
CA VAL A 89 10.61 5.92 1.18
C VAL A 89 10.06 5.16 2.38
N THR A 90 8.95 5.65 2.92
CA THR A 90 8.12 4.90 3.86
C THR A 90 6.68 4.92 3.37
N ALA A 91 5.96 3.84 3.63
CA ALA A 91 4.60 3.70 3.14
C ALA A 91 3.79 2.82 4.08
N PHE A 92 2.47 3.00 4.05
CA PHE A 92 1.53 2.05 4.61
C PHE A 92 0.23 2.07 3.82
N GLY A 93 -0.55 1.02 3.97
CA GLY A 93 -1.87 0.94 3.35
C GLY A 93 -2.94 0.59 4.36
N LEU A 94 -4.16 0.91 4.01
CA LEU A 94 -5.34 0.54 4.79
C LEU A 94 -6.37 -0.07 3.86
N LEU A 95 -7.00 -1.14 4.35
CA LEU A 95 -8.12 -1.80 3.69
C LEU A 95 -9.30 -1.82 4.66
N ALA A 96 -10.43 -1.34 4.23
CA ALA A 96 -11.63 -1.29 5.06
C ALA A 96 -12.86 -1.79 4.31
#